data_31f3c13ee7bda59399da7b08a306b8f7
#
_entry.id   31f3c13ee7bda59399da7b08a306b8f7
#
_cell.length_a   1.000
_cell.length_b   1.000
_cell.length_c   1.000
_cell.angle_alpha   90.00
_cell.angle_beta   90.00
_cell.angle_gamma   90.00
#
_symmetry.space_group_name_H-M   'P 1'
#
loop_
_entity.id
_entity.type
_entity.pdbx_description
1 polymer ?
#
loop_
_entity_poly.entity_id
_entity_poly.type
_entity_poly.pdbx_seq_one_letter_code
_entity_poly.pdbx_strand_id
1 'polypeptide(L)'
;MISVTRRLSVTLLVFGALAVAAILLGPLVGSTPISLARAFDRSIPFADNPDAQIFFIARLPRTLAGALVGAMLASAGVIFQGLLRNPLATPFTLGVSAGAALGAMLAITFGWSLAWLGIPAAPIASFAGSLMAVGIVYMLATARHRGMSTNVLLLAGVTMNAFFSALILFVQYFADFAETFRILRWLMGDLDVSSYQPLVTALPLAILAFATFAWLARPLNLMSLGPDAAESRGLNVLGAQRAAFLSASLATGAAVSVGGPVGFVGIIVPHLVRLLVGADHRVVLPASALFGAAFLIGCDALARTVMSPLELPVGVITALIGGPFFLWLLVRRT
;
A
#
# COMPACT_ATOMS: atom_id res chain seq x y z
N MET A 1 18.84 28.53 -8.14
CA MET A 1 17.74 27.63 -7.67
C MET A 1 17.12 26.92 -8.87
N ILE A 2 17.14 25.60 -8.92
CA ILE A 2 16.48 24.83 -9.99
C ILE A 2 14.98 25.00 -9.81
N SER A 3 14.25 25.39 -10.87
CA SER A 3 12.78 25.56 -10.79
C SER A 3 12.09 24.26 -10.36
N VAL A 4 11.00 24.36 -9.60
CA VAL A 4 10.21 23.19 -9.15
C VAL A 4 9.79 22.33 -10.34
N THR A 5 9.46 22.98 -11.46
CA THR A 5 9.08 22.30 -12.72
C THR A 5 10.21 21.42 -13.24
N ARG A 6 11.46 21.92 -13.30
CA ARG A 6 12.60 21.13 -13.77
C ARG A 6 12.90 19.95 -12.83
N ARG A 7 12.81 20.19 -11.51
CA ARG A 7 12.96 19.10 -10.52
C ARG A 7 11.88 18.03 -10.71
N LEU A 8 10.63 18.43 -10.88
CA LEU A 8 9.53 17.51 -11.13
C LEU A 8 9.75 16.70 -12.40
N SER A 9 10.11 17.35 -13.52
CA SER A 9 10.35 16.65 -14.80
C SER A 9 11.50 15.62 -14.68
N VAL A 10 12.64 16.00 -14.09
CA VAL A 10 13.75 15.06 -13.88
C VAL A 10 13.35 13.89 -12.97
N THR A 11 12.62 14.19 -11.91
CA THR A 11 12.13 13.18 -10.96
C THR A 11 11.18 12.18 -11.64
N LEU A 12 10.23 12.69 -12.43
CA LEU A 12 9.29 11.83 -13.17
C LEU A 12 10.01 10.97 -14.21
N LEU A 13 11.01 11.50 -14.89
CA LEU A 13 11.81 10.73 -15.84
C LEU A 13 12.59 9.60 -15.15
N VAL A 14 13.33 9.91 -14.08
CA VAL A 14 14.17 8.92 -13.39
C VAL A 14 13.33 7.85 -12.70
N PHE A 15 12.40 8.24 -11.85
CA PHE A 15 11.56 7.27 -11.13
C PHE A 15 10.54 6.60 -12.04
N GLY A 16 10.08 7.29 -13.10
CA GLY A 16 9.23 6.70 -14.14
C GLY A 16 9.96 5.62 -14.93
N ALA A 17 11.20 5.89 -15.36
CA ALA A 17 12.03 4.89 -16.02
C ALA A 17 12.29 3.68 -15.12
N LEU A 18 12.55 3.91 -13.81
CA LEU A 18 12.72 2.84 -12.84
C LEU A 18 11.45 2.00 -12.68
N ALA A 19 10.28 2.64 -12.57
CA ALA A 19 9.00 1.95 -12.45
C ALA A 19 8.68 1.13 -13.72
N VAL A 20 8.88 1.71 -14.88
CA VAL A 20 8.69 1.02 -16.15
C VAL A 20 9.65 -0.18 -16.29
N ALA A 21 10.92 0.02 -15.96
CA ALA A 21 11.89 -1.07 -15.95
C ALA A 21 11.47 -2.20 -14.98
N ALA A 22 11.02 -1.86 -13.76
CA ALA A 22 10.55 -2.85 -12.80
C ALA A 22 9.30 -3.61 -13.33
N ILE A 23 8.34 -2.92 -13.96
CA ILE A 23 7.15 -3.55 -14.56
C ILE A 23 7.52 -4.50 -15.71
N LEU A 24 8.47 -4.11 -16.55
CA LEU A 24 8.90 -4.93 -17.68
C LEU A 24 9.77 -6.12 -17.25
N LEU A 25 10.66 -5.93 -16.29
CA LEU A 25 11.59 -6.96 -15.81
C LEU A 25 10.97 -7.87 -14.74
N GLY A 26 10.03 -7.38 -13.93
CA GLY A 26 9.40 -8.13 -12.84
C GLY A 26 8.81 -9.48 -13.27
N PRO A 27 8.06 -9.57 -14.38
CA PRO A 27 7.51 -10.85 -14.84
C PRO A 27 8.57 -11.84 -15.32
N LEU A 28 9.81 -11.39 -15.61
CA LEU A 28 10.89 -12.26 -16.07
C LEU A 28 11.58 -12.98 -14.90
N VAL A 29 11.48 -12.45 -13.70
CA VAL A 29 12.12 -13.00 -12.50
C VAL A 29 11.15 -13.94 -11.78
N GLY A 30 11.62 -15.13 -11.39
CA GLY A 30 10.81 -16.12 -10.63
C GLY A 30 11.52 -17.44 -10.51
N SER A 31 10.98 -18.37 -9.70
CA SER A 31 11.56 -19.67 -9.39
C SER A 31 11.68 -20.58 -10.60
N THR A 32 10.76 -20.49 -11.55
CA THR A 32 10.75 -21.31 -12.79
C THR A 32 11.26 -20.48 -13.97
N PRO A 33 12.28 -20.94 -14.71
CA PRO A 33 12.72 -20.25 -15.92
C PRO A 33 11.62 -20.31 -16.99
N ILE A 34 11.39 -19.21 -17.70
CA ILE A 34 10.45 -19.13 -18.82
C ILE A 34 11.16 -18.64 -20.06
N SER A 35 10.73 -19.13 -21.24
CA SER A 35 11.18 -18.62 -22.52
C SER A 35 10.20 -17.57 -23.04
N LEU A 36 10.65 -16.30 -23.16
CA LEU A 36 9.82 -15.24 -23.73
C LEU A 36 9.43 -15.53 -25.17
N ALA A 37 10.36 -16.10 -25.96
CA ALA A 37 10.06 -16.46 -27.35
C ALA A 37 8.88 -17.44 -27.41
N ARG A 38 8.80 -18.42 -26.51
CA ARG A 38 7.67 -19.35 -26.43
C ARG A 38 6.43 -18.70 -25.81
N ALA A 39 6.58 -17.86 -24.79
CA ALA A 39 5.45 -17.19 -24.15
C ALA A 39 4.66 -16.30 -25.14
N PHE A 40 5.34 -15.73 -26.13
CA PHE A 40 4.73 -14.89 -27.17
C PHE A 40 4.52 -15.60 -28.51
N ASP A 41 4.79 -16.91 -28.58
CA ASP A 41 4.59 -17.70 -29.80
C ASP A 41 3.10 -18.01 -29.98
N ARG A 42 2.50 -17.37 -31.00
CA ARG A 42 1.09 -17.55 -31.34
C ARG A 42 0.79 -18.85 -32.10
N SER A 43 1.81 -19.59 -32.52
CA SER A 43 1.63 -20.89 -33.17
C SER A 43 1.26 -21.99 -32.15
N ILE A 44 1.57 -21.80 -30.88
CA ILE A 44 1.25 -22.72 -29.78
C ILE A 44 -0.06 -22.25 -29.12
N PRO A 45 -1.12 -23.09 -29.07
CA PRO A 45 -2.33 -22.75 -28.34
C PRO A 45 -2.02 -22.37 -26.88
N PHE A 46 -2.70 -21.36 -26.34
CA PHE A 46 -2.44 -20.86 -24.99
C PHE A 46 -2.57 -21.95 -23.90
N ALA A 47 -3.51 -22.89 -24.08
CA ALA A 47 -3.70 -24.03 -23.15
C ALA A 47 -2.49 -24.99 -23.13
N ASP A 48 -1.73 -25.07 -24.21
CA ASP A 48 -0.59 -25.96 -24.36
C ASP A 48 0.77 -25.24 -24.19
N ASN A 49 0.72 -23.94 -23.83
CA ASN A 49 1.90 -23.09 -23.65
C ASN A 49 2.13 -22.71 -22.18
N PRO A 50 2.87 -23.51 -21.40
CA PRO A 50 3.15 -23.22 -19.98
C PRO A 50 3.87 -21.88 -19.78
N ASP A 51 4.78 -21.49 -20.68
CA ASP A 51 5.51 -20.23 -20.59
C ASP A 51 4.55 -19.03 -20.70
N ALA A 52 3.57 -19.10 -21.61
CA ALA A 52 2.53 -18.08 -21.74
C ALA A 52 1.62 -18.02 -20.51
N GLN A 53 1.19 -19.19 -20.00
CA GLN A 53 0.36 -19.26 -18.78
C GLN A 53 1.08 -18.66 -17.57
N ILE A 54 2.34 -19.06 -17.33
CA ILE A 54 3.13 -18.51 -16.24
C ILE A 54 3.31 -17.00 -16.37
N PHE A 55 3.60 -16.51 -17.59
CA PHE A 55 3.80 -15.09 -17.83
C PHE A 55 2.52 -14.28 -17.65
N PHE A 56 1.43 -14.63 -18.34
CA PHE A 56 0.23 -13.82 -18.42
C PHE A 56 -0.76 -14.05 -17.26
N ILE A 57 -0.81 -15.25 -16.65
CA ILE A 57 -1.74 -15.54 -15.57
C ILE A 57 -1.10 -15.36 -14.19
N ALA A 58 0.17 -15.79 -14.00
CA ALA A 58 0.79 -15.74 -12.68
C ALA A 58 1.64 -14.47 -12.50
N ARG A 59 2.61 -14.20 -13.39
CA ARG A 59 3.65 -13.19 -13.14
C ARG A 59 3.24 -11.77 -13.47
N LEU A 60 2.59 -11.54 -14.59
CA LEU A 60 2.19 -10.19 -15.00
C LEU A 60 1.14 -9.58 -14.05
N PRO A 61 0.04 -10.28 -13.71
CA PRO A 61 -0.92 -9.73 -12.73
C PRO A 61 -0.26 -9.43 -11.38
N ARG A 62 0.60 -10.33 -10.87
CA ARG A 62 1.35 -10.17 -9.64
C ARG A 62 2.28 -8.95 -9.67
N THR A 63 3.00 -8.74 -10.77
CA THR A 63 3.87 -7.57 -10.94
C THR A 63 3.05 -6.28 -10.97
N LEU A 64 1.92 -6.27 -11.68
CA LEU A 64 1.01 -5.12 -11.71
C LEU A 64 0.36 -4.85 -10.34
N ALA A 65 0.04 -5.90 -9.60
CA ALA A 65 -0.42 -5.79 -8.21
C ALA A 65 0.66 -5.14 -7.33
N GLY A 66 1.90 -5.58 -7.43
CA GLY A 66 3.04 -4.97 -6.75
C GLY A 66 3.21 -3.49 -7.10
N ALA A 67 3.08 -3.14 -8.39
CA ALA A 67 3.13 -1.74 -8.82
C ALA A 67 2.02 -0.90 -8.19
N LEU A 68 0.78 -1.36 -8.27
CA LEU A 68 -0.40 -0.63 -7.76
C LEU A 68 -0.36 -0.49 -6.24
N VAL A 69 -0.13 -1.60 -5.53
CA VAL A 69 -0.05 -1.63 -4.06
C VAL A 69 1.11 -0.77 -3.55
N GLY A 70 2.29 -0.93 -4.15
CA GLY A 70 3.47 -0.15 -3.79
C GLY A 70 3.28 1.35 -3.99
N ALA A 71 2.70 1.76 -5.12
CA ALA A 71 2.38 3.16 -5.40
C ALA A 71 1.37 3.72 -4.40
N MET A 72 0.29 2.99 -4.09
CA MET A 72 -0.74 3.43 -3.15
C MET A 72 -0.21 3.55 -1.73
N LEU A 73 0.51 2.53 -1.21
CA LEU A 73 1.03 2.55 0.16
C LEU A 73 2.10 3.63 0.36
N ALA A 74 3.02 3.79 -0.60
CA ALA A 74 4.04 4.83 -0.54
C ALA A 74 3.44 6.23 -0.54
N SER A 75 2.47 6.49 -1.43
CA SER A 75 1.81 7.79 -1.50
C SER A 75 0.93 8.07 -0.28
N ALA A 76 0.18 7.08 0.21
CA ALA A 76 -0.57 7.19 1.46
C ALA A 76 0.35 7.50 2.65
N GLY A 77 1.55 6.90 2.68
CA GLY A 77 2.59 7.22 3.65
C GLY A 77 3.00 8.69 3.61
N VAL A 78 3.24 9.26 2.42
CA VAL A 78 3.54 10.71 2.28
C VAL A 78 2.43 11.57 2.85
N ILE A 79 1.16 11.24 2.54
CA ILE A 79 -0.01 11.99 3.01
C ILE A 79 -0.12 11.91 4.54
N PHE A 80 -0.04 10.72 5.15
CA PHE A 80 -0.14 10.57 6.60
C PHE A 80 1.02 11.25 7.34
N GLN A 81 2.23 11.15 6.81
CA GLN A 81 3.39 11.85 7.39
C GLN A 81 3.22 13.38 7.34
N GLY A 82 2.67 13.91 6.24
CA GLY A 82 2.36 15.34 6.11
C GLY A 82 1.20 15.77 7.02
N LEU A 83 0.13 14.99 7.07
CA LEU A 83 -1.05 15.24 7.90
C LEU A 83 -0.72 15.26 9.40
N LEU A 84 0.01 14.22 9.86
CA LEU A 84 0.34 14.04 11.28
C LEU A 84 1.63 14.74 11.68
N ARG A 85 2.33 15.37 10.72
CA ARG A 85 3.66 15.99 10.90
C ARG A 85 4.64 15.09 11.62
N ASN A 86 4.55 13.82 11.33
CA ASN A 86 5.37 12.79 11.92
C ASN A 86 5.94 11.92 10.78
N PRO A 87 7.27 11.89 10.58
CA PRO A 87 7.89 11.09 9.52
C PRO A 87 7.72 9.57 9.72
N LEU A 88 7.28 9.15 10.91
CA LEU A 88 7.02 7.77 11.29
C LEU A 88 5.55 7.36 11.11
N ALA A 89 4.69 8.31 10.77
CA ALA A 89 3.27 8.03 10.60
C ALA A 89 3.03 7.11 9.40
N THR A 90 2.20 6.11 9.62
CA THR A 90 1.80 5.15 8.59
C THR A 90 0.30 4.90 8.69
N PRO A 91 -0.32 4.42 7.61
CA PRO A 91 -1.69 3.97 7.68
C PRO A 91 -1.91 2.82 8.68
N PHE A 92 -0.87 2.03 8.92
CA PHE A 92 -0.89 0.91 9.88
C PHE A 92 -1.05 1.38 11.32
N THR A 93 -0.47 2.53 11.68
CA THR A 93 -0.61 3.11 13.03
C THR A 93 -2.03 3.62 13.33
N LEU A 94 -2.86 3.77 12.31
CA LEU A 94 -4.24 4.27 12.43
C LEU A 94 -5.32 3.16 12.41
N GLY A 95 -4.92 1.90 12.53
CA GLY A 95 -5.86 0.77 12.60
C GLY A 95 -6.43 0.30 11.26
N VAL A 96 -6.11 0.97 10.15
CA VAL A 96 -6.65 0.64 8.82
C VAL A 96 -6.31 -0.79 8.41
N SER A 97 -5.06 -1.19 8.62
CA SER A 97 -4.59 -2.53 8.27
C SER A 97 -5.18 -3.62 9.16
N ALA A 98 -5.31 -3.38 10.47
CA ALA A 98 -5.89 -4.36 11.38
C ALA A 98 -7.40 -4.56 11.10
N GLY A 99 -8.13 -3.47 10.78
CA GLY A 99 -9.51 -3.57 10.34
C GLY A 99 -9.65 -4.35 9.03
N ALA A 100 -8.77 -4.09 8.06
CA ALA A 100 -8.70 -4.84 6.80
C ALA A 100 -8.43 -6.32 7.04
N ALA A 101 -7.48 -6.63 7.93
CA ALA A 101 -7.13 -8.00 8.32
C ALA A 101 -8.31 -8.72 8.98
N LEU A 102 -9.01 -8.07 9.90
CA LEU A 102 -10.20 -8.64 10.52
C LEU A 102 -11.29 -8.94 9.47
N GLY A 103 -11.55 -8.01 8.56
CA GLY A 103 -12.53 -8.22 7.49
C GLY A 103 -12.19 -9.41 6.60
N ALA A 104 -10.96 -9.50 6.11
CA ALA A 104 -10.50 -10.63 5.31
C ALA A 104 -10.63 -11.96 6.06
N MET A 105 -10.19 -11.98 7.32
CA MET A 105 -10.24 -13.16 8.16
C MET A 105 -11.67 -13.66 8.38
N LEU A 106 -12.61 -12.77 8.69
CA LEU A 106 -14.03 -13.13 8.81
C LEU A 106 -14.54 -13.80 7.53
N ALA A 107 -14.20 -13.24 6.36
CA ALA A 107 -14.62 -13.81 5.09
C ALA A 107 -13.99 -15.21 4.82
N ILE A 108 -12.73 -15.41 5.21
CA ILE A 108 -12.03 -16.69 5.05
C ILE A 108 -12.58 -17.74 6.00
N THR A 109 -12.71 -17.43 7.30
CA THR A 109 -13.16 -18.38 8.34
C THR A 109 -14.62 -18.77 8.19
N PHE A 110 -15.49 -17.82 7.81
CA PHE A 110 -16.91 -18.13 7.61
C PHE A 110 -17.26 -18.55 6.17
N GLY A 111 -16.24 -18.74 5.32
CA GLY A 111 -16.43 -19.23 3.96
C GLY A 111 -17.32 -18.32 3.10
N TRP A 112 -17.29 -16.98 3.33
CA TRP A 112 -18.10 -16.06 2.56
C TRP A 112 -17.76 -16.14 1.08
N SER A 113 -18.77 -16.24 0.25
CA SER A 113 -18.65 -16.32 -1.20
C SER A 113 -19.56 -15.30 -1.86
N LEU A 114 -18.97 -14.51 -2.73
CA LEU A 114 -19.68 -13.60 -3.64
C LEU A 114 -19.54 -14.09 -5.08
N ALA A 115 -19.61 -15.42 -5.26
CA ALA A 115 -19.40 -16.07 -6.55
C ALA A 115 -20.31 -15.54 -7.66
N TRP A 116 -21.52 -15.08 -7.31
CA TRP A 116 -22.45 -14.45 -8.25
C TRP A 116 -21.97 -13.11 -8.82
N LEU A 117 -21.03 -12.42 -8.15
CA LEU A 117 -20.33 -11.23 -8.66
C LEU A 117 -19.00 -11.57 -9.32
N GLY A 118 -18.57 -12.83 -9.29
CA GLY A 118 -17.26 -13.25 -9.78
C GLY A 118 -16.08 -12.67 -9.00
N ILE A 119 -16.32 -12.10 -7.81
CA ILE A 119 -15.29 -11.41 -6.99
C ILE A 119 -15.05 -12.22 -5.71
N PRO A 120 -13.78 -12.48 -5.32
CA PRO A 120 -13.47 -13.09 -4.03
C PRO A 120 -14.00 -12.24 -2.87
N ALA A 121 -14.61 -12.86 -1.86
CA ALA A 121 -15.20 -12.14 -0.73
C ALA A 121 -14.13 -11.50 0.19
N ALA A 122 -12.98 -12.13 0.35
CA ALA A 122 -11.94 -11.65 1.25
C ALA A 122 -11.40 -10.24 0.93
N PRO A 123 -11.09 -9.84 -0.32
CA PRO A 123 -10.75 -8.47 -0.66
C PRO A 123 -11.84 -7.46 -0.35
N ILE A 124 -13.11 -7.79 -0.60
CA ILE A 124 -14.25 -6.90 -0.32
C ILE A 124 -14.42 -6.71 1.19
N ALA A 125 -14.40 -7.81 1.94
CA ALA A 125 -14.49 -7.78 3.40
C ALA A 125 -13.30 -7.05 4.03
N SER A 126 -12.09 -7.24 3.49
CA SER A 126 -10.89 -6.51 3.88
C SER A 126 -11.07 -5.00 3.68
N PHE A 127 -11.53 -4.60 2.50
CA PHE A 127 -11.80 -3.20 2.20
C PHE A 127 -12.87 -2.61 3.13
N ALA A 128 -13.99 -3.31 3.34
CA ALA A 128 -15.04 -2.90 4.26
C ALA A 128 -14.54 -2.77 5.71
N GLY A 129 -13.72 -3.72 6.17
CA GLY A 129 -13.08 -3.68 7.49
C GLY A 129 -12.13 -2.49 7.64
N SER A 130 -11.39 -2.14 6.59
CA SER A 130 -10.54 -0.94 6.58
C SER A 130 -11.36 0.35 6.71
N LEU A 131 -12.47 0.46 5.97
CA LEU A 131 -13.36 1.62 6.04
C LEU A 131 -14.04 1.74 7.41
N MET A 132 -14.44 0.63 8.00
CA MET A 132 -15.00 0.59 9.36
C MET A 132 -13.97 1.11 10.37
N ALA A 133 -12.73 0.63 10.32
CA ALA A 133 -11.65 1.10 11.19
C ALA A 133 -11.42 2.61 11.05
N VAL A 134 -11.34 3.09 9.81
CA VAL A 134 -11.20 4.53 9.49
C VAL A 134 -12.35 5.34 10.05
N GLY A 135 -13.58 4.87 9.86
CA GLY A 135 -14.79 5.52 10.34
C GLY A 135 -14.80 5.66 11.87
N ILE A 136 -14.44 4.59 12.58
CA ILE A 136 -14.37 4.61 14.06
C ILE A 136 -13.28 5.58 14.53
N VAL A 137 -12.07 5.48 13.98
CA VAL A 137 -10.94 6.36 14.36
C VAL A 137 -11.28 7.82 14.05
N TYR A 138 -11.91 8.10 12.90
CA TYR A 138 -12.34 9.44 12.54
C TYR A 138 -13.40 9.99 13.50
N MET A 139 -14.43 9.20 13.83
CA MET A 139 -15.46 9.60 14.79
C MET A 139 -14.87 9.92 16.15
N LEU A 140 -13.95 9.09 16.66
CA LEU A 140 -13.27 9.32 17.93
C LEU A 140 -12.41 10.58 17.90
N ALA A 141 -11.69 10.81 16.79
CA ALA A 141 -10.80 11.97 16.65
C ALA A 141 -11.54 13.32 16.54
N THR A 142 -12.80 13.29 16.11
CA THR A 142 -13.61 14.51 15.90
C THR A 142 -14.65 14.74 17.00
N ALA A 143 -14.91 13.76 17.88
CA ALA A 143 -16.01 13.77 18.86
C ALA A 143 -15.94 14.92 19.89
N ARG A 144 -14.76 15.40 20.26
CA ARG A 144 -14.56 16.41 21.31
C ARG A 144 -13.84 17.68 20.86
N HIS A 145 -13.46 17.79 19.59
CA HIS A 145 -12.63 18.89 19.10
C HIS A 145 -13.22 19.49 17.81
N ARG A 146 -13.08 20.81 17.63
CA ARG A 146 -13.45 21.49 16.37
C ARG A 146 -12.52 21.17 15.18
N GLY A 147 -11.55 20.26 15.35
CA GLY A 147 -10.59 19.83 14.34
C GLY A 147 -10.07 18.42 14.61
N MET A 148 -9.22 17.88 13.72
CA MET A 148 -8.59 16.58 13.88
C MET A 148 -7.37 16.69 14.80
N SER A 149 -7.48 16.18 16.02
CA SER A 149 -6.33 16.10 16.94
C SER A 149 -5.42 14.93 16.56
N THR A 150 -4.17 15.22 16.21
CA THR A 150 -3.15 14.21 15.88
C THR A 150 -2.95 13.20 17.00
N ASN A 151 -2.92 13.65 18.26
CA ASN A 151 -2.74 12.76 19.42
C ASN A 151 -3.93 11.81 19.58
N VAL A 152 -5.15 12.30 19.41
CA VAL A 152 -6.36 11.45 19.48
C VAL A 152 -6.41 10.47 18.32
N LEU A 153 -6.03 10.88 17.11
CA LEU A 153 -5.92 9.97 15.96
C LEU A 153 -4.94 8.83 16.22
N LEU A 154 -3.74 9.14 16.72
CA LEU A 154 -2.73 8.13 17.02
C LEU A 154 -3.17 7.20 18.15
N LEU A 155 -3.72 7.75 19.25
CA LEU A 155 -4.19 6.96 20.37
C LEU A 155 -5.36 6.06 19.97
N ALA A 156 -6.35 6.59 19.24
CA ALA A 156 -7.47 5.82 18.72
C ALA A 156 -6.98 4.71 17.77
N GLY A 157 -6.02 5.02 16.89
CA GLY A 157 -5.42 4.05 15.98
C GLY A 157 -4.73 2.90 16.70
N VAL A 158 -3.89 3.19 17.69
CA VAL A 158 -3.20 2.17 18.51
C VAL A 158 -4.21 1.31 19.27
N THR A 159 -5.21 1.93 19.89
CA THR A 159 -6.29 1.21 20.61
C THR A 159 -7.08 0.30 19.67
N MET A 160 -7.45 0.81 18.47
CA MET A 160 -8.17 0.02 17.48
C MET A 160 -7.32 -1.12 16.93
N ASN A 161 -6.02 -0.91 16.73
CA ASN A 161 -5.10 -2.00 16.35
C ASN A 161 -5.10 -3.13 17.39
N ALA A 162 -4.96 -2.79 18.68
CA ALA A 162 -4.98 -3.77 19.76
C ALA A 162 -6.34 -4.52 19.83
N PHE A 163 -7.43 -3.77 19.70
CA PHE A 163 -8.78 -4.35 19.71
C PHE A 163 -9.04 -5.28 18.51
N PHE A 164 -8.72 -4.86 17.30
CA PHE A 164 -8.86 -5.70 16.12
C PHE A 164 -7.92 -6.90 16.15
N SER A 165 -6.69 -6.76 16.67
CA SER A 165 -5.79 -7.90 16.87
C SER A 165 -6.36 -8.92 17.84
N ALA A 166 -7.00 -8.50 18.92
CA ALA A 166 -7.69 -9.41 19.84
C ALA A 166 -8.87 -10.12 19.17
N LEU A 167 -9.66 -9.41 18.34
CA LEU A 167 -10.75 -10.02 17.58
C LEU A 167 -10.21 -11.01 16.53
N ILE A 168 -9.09 -10.70 15.88
CA ILE A 168 -8.41 -11.61 14.94
C ILE A 168 -8.05 -12.91 15.66
N LEU A 169 -7.39 -12.84 16.81
CA LEU A 169 -7.04 -14.02 17.59
C LEU A 169 -8.27 -14.81 18.05
N PHE A 170 -9.34 -14.09 18.45
CA PHE A 170 -10.60 -14.72 18.84
C PHE A 170 -11.23 -15.50 17.69
N VAL A 171 -11.33 -14.90 16.50
CA VAL A 171 -11.87 -15.58 15.31
C VAL A 171 -10.98 -16.74 14.87
N GLN A 172 -9.66 -16.58 14.95
CA GLN A 172 -8.70 -17.63 14.61
C GLN A 172 -8.85 -18.87 15.49
N TYR A 173 -9.32 -18.73 16.70
CA TYR A 173 -9.59 -19.88 17.60
C TYR A 173 -10.66 -20.83 17.03
N PHE A 174 -11.55 -20.36 16.17
CA PHE A 174 -12.58 -21.19 15.51
C PHE A 174 -12.15 -21.71 14.13
N ALA A 175 -11.02 -21.22 13.59
CA ALA A 175 -10.55 -21.62 12.27
C ALA A 175 -9.92 -23.02 12.32
N ASP A 176 -10.11 -23.80 11.27
CA ASP A 176 -9.40 -25.06 11.09
C ASP A 176 -7.93 -24.85 10.70
N PHE A 177 -7.16 -25.95 10.59
CA PHE A 177 -5.74 -25.87 10.26
C PHE A 177 -5.48 -25.25 8.88
N ALA A 178 -6.26 -25.59 7.87
CA ALA A 178 -6.10 -25.11 6.51
C ALA A 178 -6.48 -23.61 6.42
N GLU A 179 -7.51 -23.19 7.13
CA GLU A 179 -7.92 -21.80 7.25
C GLU A 179 -6.87 -20.97 7.98
N THR A 180 -6.36 -21.49 9.09
CA THR A 180 -5.27 -20.84 9.85
C THR A 180 -4.06 -20.59 8.97
N PHE A 181 -3.66 -21.56 8.15
CA PHE A 181 -2.53 -21.39 7.24
C PHE A 181 -2.79 -20.31 6.17
N ARG A 182 -3.99 -20.29 5.57
CA ARG A 182 -4.41 -19.24 4.62
C ARG A 182 -4.42 -17.84 5.25
N ILE A 183 -4.93 -17.75 6.48
CA ILE A 183 -4.97 -16.51 7.24
C ILE A 183 -3.55 -16.01 7.54
N LEU A 184 -2.67 -16.86 8.05
CA LEU A 184 -1.27 -16.51 8.33
C LEU A 184 -0.57 -16.01 7.07
N ARG A 185 -0.71 -16.72 5.95
CA ARG A 185 -0.13 -16.29 4.67
C ARG A 185 -0.66 -14.91 4.24
N TRP A 186 -1.96 -14.69 4.36
CA TRP A 186 -2.57 -13.41 4.04
C TRP A 186 -2.07 -12.27 4.96
N LEU A 187 -1.94 -12.54 6.27
CA LEU A 187 -1.45 -11.56 7.26
C LEU A 187 0.02 -11.18 7.05
N MET A 188 0.80 -12.02 6.41
CA MET A 188 2.19 -11.72 6.04
C MET A 188 2.30 -10.78 4.83
N GLY A 189 1.19 -10.48 4.15
CA GLY A 189 1.17 -9.71 2.90
C GLY A 189 1.61 -10.56 1.71
N ASP A 190 0.69 -10.83 0.81
CA ASP A 190 0.91 -11.69 -0.34
C ASP A 190 0.37 -11.03 -1.62
N LEU A 191 1.21 -10.96 -2.63
CA LEU A 191 0.86 -10.44 -3.96
C LEU A 191 0.48 -11.58 -4.93
N ASP A 192 0.29 -12.80 -4.44
CA ASP A 192 -0.09 -13.95 -5.26
C ASP A 192 -1.53 -13.80 -5.76
N VAL A 193 -1.70 -13.00 -6.80
CA VAL A 193 -2.98 -12.77 -7.48
C VAL A 193 -3.00 -13.58 -8.79
N SER A 194 -3.91 -14.54 -8.88
CA SER A 194 -4.07 -15.43 -10.05
C SER A 194 -4.95 -14.83 -11.15
N SER A 195 -5.34 -13.56 -11.05
CA SER A 195 -6.19 -12.88 -12.04
C SER A 195 -6.02 -11.36 -11.99
N TYR A 196 -6.47 -10.68 -13.05
CA TYR A 196 -6.47 -9.21 -13.11
C TYR A 196 -7.63 -8.56 -12.34
N GLN A 197 -8.60 -9.33 -11.88
CA GLN A 197 -9.82 -8.83 -11.27
C GLN A 197 -9.58 -7.99 -10.00
N PRO A 198 -8.71 -8.37 -9.03
CA PRO A 198 -8.40 -7.52 -7.88
C PRO A 198 -7.80 -6.17 -8.29
N LEU A 199 -7.04 -6.13 -9.38
CA LEU A 199 -6.47 -4.89 -9.92
C LEU A 199 -7.55 -3.98 -10.49
N VAL A 200 -8.43 -4.55 -11.33
CA VAL A 200 -9.54 -3.81 -11.96
C VAL A 200 -10.47 -3.23 -10.91
N THR A 201 -10.76 -3.97 -9.84
CA THR A 201 -11.62 -3.48 -8.75
C THR A 201 -10.97 -2.41 -7.89
N ALA A 202 -9.64 -2.46 -7.68
CA ALA A 202 -8.90 -1.46 -6.92
C ALA A 202 -8.57 -0.20 -7.74
N LEU A 203 -8.50 -0.29 -9.06
CA LEU A 203 -8.06 0.80 -9.94
C LEU A 203 -8.91 2.09 -9.82
N PRO A 204 -10.26 2.05 -9.79
CA PRO A 204 -11.07 3.26 -9.59
C PRO A 204 -10.77 3.96 -8.27
N LEU A 205 -10.56 3.20 -7.19
CA LEU A 205 -10.21 3.71 -5.86
C LEU A 205 -8.82 4.34 -5.87
N ALA A 206 -7.87 3.71 -6.55
CA ALA A 206 -6.52 4.24 -6.72
C ALA A 206 -6.53 5.56 -7.51
N ILE A 207 -7.28 5.63 -8.62
CA ILE A 207 -7.42 6.85 -9.43
C ILE A 207 -8.00 8.00 -8.59
N LEU A 208 -9.07 7.74 -7.83
CA LEU A 208 -9.68 8.72 -6.94
C LEU A 208 -8.70 9.21 -5.88
N ALA A 209 -7.96 8.28 -5.26
CA ALA A 209 -6.95 8.61 -4.26
C ALA A 209 -5.82 9.46 -4.86
N PHE A 210 -5.24 9.06 -5.99
CA PHE A 210 -4.15 9.81 -6.64
C PHE A 210 -4.60 11.19 -7.14
N ALA A 211 -5.83 11.33 -7.65
CA ALA A 211 -6.39 12.63 -8.01
C ALA A 211 -6.49 13.54 -6.77
N THR A 212 -6.96 13.00 -5.64
CA THR A 212 -7.02 13.75 -4.38
C THR A 212 -5.62 14.08 -3.86
N PHE A 213 -4.64 13.17 -3.96
CA PHE A 213 -3.24 13.40 -3.55
C PHE A 213 -2.59 14.52 -4.38
N ALA A 214 -2.85 14.56 -5.69
CA ALA A 214 -2.36 15.62 -6.56
C ALA A 214 -2.89 17.00 -6.13
N TRP A 215 -4.17 17.07 -5.75
CA TRP A 215 -4.76 18.28 -5.20
C TRP A 215 -4.17 18.63 -3.82
N LEU A 216 -3.93 17.64 -2.96
CA LEU A 216 -3.40 17.83 -1.60
C LEU A 216 -1.94 18.28 -1.56
N ALA A 217 -1.17 18.16 -2.64
CA ALA A 217 0.26 18.47 -2.65
C ALA A 217 0.58 19.91 -2.18
N ARG A 218 -0.22 20.89 -2.60
CA ARG A 218 -0.09 22.30 -2.16
C ARG A 218 -0.60 22.51 -0.74
N PRO A 219 -1.82 22.10 -0.36
CA PRO A 219 -2.30 22.11 1.01
C PRO A 219 -1.30 21.55 2.03
N LEU A 220 -0.69 20.39 1.77
CA LEU A 220 0.28 19.77 2.66
C LEU A 220 1.55 20.61 2.84
N ASN A 221 2.03 21.26 1.78
CA ASN A 221 3.13 22.21 1.89
C ASN A 221 2.77 23.42 2.77
N LEU A 222 1.55 23.93 2.67
CA LEU A 222 1.08 25.01 3.53
C LEU A 222 0.92 24.55 4.98
N MET A 223 0.33 23.38 5.20
CA MET A 223 0.13 22.80 6.52
C MET A 223 1.45 22.49 7.24
N SER A 224 2.54 22.27 6.51
CA SER A 224 3.87 22.06 7.10
C SER A 224 4.41 23.30 7.83
N LEU A 225 3.91 24.50 7.50
CA LEU A 225 4.27 25.77 8.14
C LEU A 225 3.50 26.04 9.45
N GLY A 226 2.52 25.21 9.77
CA GLY A 226 1.60 25.39 10.89
C GLY A 226 0.15 25.61 10.45
N PRO A 227 -0.86 25.19 11.25
CA PRO A 227 -2.27 25.40 10.92
C PRO A 227 -2.60 26.87 10.80
N ASP A 228 -2.19 27.71 11.76
CA ASP A 228 -2.48 29.13 11.77
C ASP A 228 -1.87 29.85 10.54
N ALA A 229 -0.63 29.47 10.17
CA ALA A 229 0.04 29.99 9.00
C ALA A 229 -0.61 29.52 7.68
N ALA A 230 -1.22 28.34 7.67
CA ALA A 230 -1.95 27.83 6.52
C ALA A 230 -3.32 28.53 6.37
N GLU A 231 -4.04 28.74 7.48
CA GLU A 231 -5.33 29.45 7.52
C GLU A 231 -5.17 30.91 7.12
N SER A 232 -4.13 31.60 7.60
CA SER A 232 -3.84 32.99 7.19
C SER A 232 -3.55 33.14 5.69
N ARG A 233 -3.20 32.05 5.01
CA ARG A 233 -3.05 32.00 3.54
C ARG A 233 -4.30 31.48 2.81
N GLY A 234 -5.44 31.43 3.49
CA GLY A 234 -6.74 31.07 2.91
C GLY A 234 -6.97 29.57 2.76
N LEU A 235 -6.16 28.71 3.39
CA LEU A 235 -6.39 27.26 3.34
C LEU A 235 -7.50 26.86 4.32
N ASN A 236 -8.52 26.15 3.85
CA ASN A 236 -9.41 25.40 4.72
C ASN A 236 -8.67 24.16 5.28
N VAL A 237 -8.00 24.36 6.43
CA VAL A 237 -7.15 23.34 7.06
C VAL A 237 -7.96 22.10 7.42
N LEU A 238 -9.17 22.28 7.99
CA LEU A 238 -10.02 21.14 8.36
C LEU A 238 -10.47 20.32 7.14
N GLY A 239 -10.85 21.00 6.05
CA GLY A 239 -11.22 20.34 4.79
C GLY A 239 -10.04 19.57 4.20
N ALA A 240 -8.85 20.15 4.20
CA ALA A 240 -7.63 19.51 3.71
C ALA A 240 -7.23 18.31 4.57
N GLN A 241 -7.33 18.41 5.90
CA GLN A 241 -7.08 17.29 6.82
C GLN A 241 -8.04 16.12 6.60
N ARG A 242 -9.33 16.40 6.46
CA ARG A 242 -10.35 15.38 6.17
C ARG A 242 -10.08 14.68 4.85
N ALA A 243 -9.84 15.45 3.79
CA ALA A 243 -9.53 14.90 2.47
C ALA A 243 -8.25 14.05 2.51
N ALA A 244 -7.19 14.50 3.19
CA ALA A 244 -5.95 13.77 3.37
C ALA A 244 -6.18 12.44 4.11
N PHE A 245 -6.87 12.49 5.25
CA PHE A 245 -7.16 11.30 6.05
C PHE A 245 -7.98 10.27 5.28
N LEU A 246 -9.10 10.70 4.67
CA LEU A 246 -10.02 9.79 3.98
C LEU A 246 -9.39 9.20 2.71
N SER A 247 -8.71 10.01 1.89
CA SER A 247 -8.11 9.53 0.64
C SER A 247 -6.92 8.60 0.89
N ALA A 248 -6.07 8.90 1.88
CA ALA A 248 -4.95 8.03 2.24
C ALA A 248 -5.42 6.72 2.87
N SER A 249 -6.49 6.76 3.67
CA SER A 249 -7.13 5.56 4.21
C SER A 249 -7.78 4.72 3.12
N LEU A 250 -8.45 5.36 2.15
CA LEU A 250 -9.04 4.69 0.98
C LEU A 250 -7.97 3.96 0.16
N ALA A 251 -6.87 4.67 -0.16
CA ALA A 251 -5.75 4.08 -0.89
C ALA A 251 -5.16 2.89 -0.14
N THR A 252 -4.99 3.01 1.19
CA THR A 252 -4.46 1.94 2.01
C THR A 252 -5.40 0.74 2.07
N GLY A 253 -6.70 0.96 2.28
CA GLY A 253 -7.71 -0.10 2.29
C GLY A 253 -7.76 -0.85 0.97
N ALA A 254 -7.71 -0.12 -0.17
CA ALA A 254 -7.64 -0.71 -1.50
C ALA A 254 -6.34 -1.48 -1.72
N ALA A 255 -5.20 -0.96 -1.26
CA ALA A 255 -3.91 -1.66 -1.36
C ALA A 255 -3.90 -2.96 -0.55
N VAL A 256 -4.38 -2.91 0.71
CA VAL A 256 -4.44 -4.08 1.60
C VAL A 256 -5.43 -5.11 1.11
N SER A 257 -6.54 -4.71 0.47
CA SER A 257 -7.49 -5.67 -0.12
C SER A 257 -6.90 -6.46 -1.30
N VAL A 258 -5.90 -5.92 -2.00
CA VAL A 258 -5.21 -6.59 -3.12
C VAL A 258 -4.04 -7.45 -2.64
N GLY A 259 -3.18 -6.90 -1.80
CA GLY A 259 -1.89 -7.53 -1.45
C GLY A 259 -1.75 -7.90 0.03
N GLY A 260 -2.84 -7.85 0.82
CA GLY A 260 -2.73 -8.01 2.27
C GLY A 260 -1.94 -6.86 2.94
N PRO A 261 -1.65 -6.99 4.24
CA PRO A 261 -0.94 -5.96 4.99
C PRO A 261 0.58 -5.98 4.70
N VAL A 262 1.02 -5.15 3.75
CA VAL A 262 2.45 -4.99 3.42
C VAL A 262 3.03 -3.81 4.19
N GLY A 263 3.84 -4.09 5.20
CA GLY A 263 4.46 -3.08 6.07
C GLY A 263 5.65 -2.33 5.42
N PHE A 264 6.09 -1.27 6.08
CA PHE A 264 7.30 -0.49 5.80
C PHE A 264 7.34 0.31 4.50
N VAL A 265 6.62 -0.06 3.44
CA VAL A 265 6.62 0.66 2.14
C VAL A 265 6.27 2.13 2.34
N GLY A 266 5.20 2.43 3.11
CA GLY A 266 4.76 3.79 3.41
C GLY A 266 5.68 4.60 4.33
N ILE A 267 6.74 4.00 4.87
CA ILE A 267 7.76 4.70 5.68
C ILE A 267 9.03 4.87 4.88
N ILE A 268 9.58 3.77 4.36
CA ILE A 268 10.88 3.72 3.69
C ILE A 268 10.87 4.56 2.43
N VAL A 269 9.89 4.32 1.56
CA VAL A 269 9.82 4.95 0.24
C VAL A 269 9.74 6.48 0.35
N PRO A 270 8.80 7.07 1.11
CA PRO A 270 8.76 8.51 1.27
C PRO A 270 10.03 9.11 1.89
N HIS A 271 10.66 8.38 2.80
CA HIS A 271 11.89 8.82 3.42
C HIS A 271 13.04 8.88 2.41
N LEU A 272 13.30 7.80 1.67
CA LEU A 272 14.32 7.75 0.63
C LEU A 272 14.09 8.80 -0.46
N VAL A 273 12.84 8.96 -0.88
CA VAL A 273 12.47 9.96 -1.88
C VAL A 273 12.78 11.37 -1.38
N ARG A 274 12.43 11.71 -0.12
CA ARG A 274 12.74 13.04 0.44
C ARG A 274 14.23 13.31 0.52
N LEU A 275 15.07 12.32 0.78
CA LEU A 275 16.53 12.47 0.76
C LEU A 275 17.04 12.84 -0.63
N LEU A 276 16.41 12.34 -1.69
CA LEU A 276 16.84 12.55 -3.07
C LEU A 276 16.26 13.84 -3.69
N VAL A 277 14.95 14.09 -3.45
CA VAL A 277 14.23 15.18 -4.14
C VAL A 277 13.80 16.32 -3.21
N GLY A 278 14.10 16.26 -1.90
CA GLY A 278 13.71 17.26 -0.90
C GLY A 278 12.26 17.06 -0.43
N ALA A 279 11.71 18.05 0.31
CA ALA A 279 10.48 17.91 1.07
C ALA A 279 9.20 18.44 0.37
N ASP A 280 9.29 19.02 -0.83
CA ASP A 280 8.15 19.58 -1.55
C ASP A 280 7.18 18.47 -1.98
N HIS A 281 5.98 18.45 -1.41
CA HIS A 281 4.96 17.43 -1.67
C HIS A 281 4.55 17.31 -3.14
N ARG A 282 4.71 18.38 -3.94
CA ARG A 282 4.44 18.38 -5.40
C ARG A 282 5.40 17.46 -6.16
N VAL A 283 6.59 17.22 -5.60
CA VAL A 283 7.61 16.33 -6.17
C VAL A 283 7.63 14.98 -5.45
N VAL A 284 7.53 15.01 -4.11
CA VAL A 284 7.61 13.81 -3.26
C VAL A 284 6.46 12.83 -3.54
N LEU A 285 5.23 13.32 -3.74
CA LEU A 285 4.06 12.44 -3.98
C LEU A 285 4.20 11.60 -5.25
N PRO A 286 4.38 12.18 -6.46
CA PRO A 286 4.53 11.37 -7.66
C PRO A 286 5.82 10.53 -7.66
N ALA A 287 6.92 11.05 -7.09
CA ALA A 287 8.15 10.28 -6.93
C ALA A 287 7.95 9.06 -6.03
N SER A 288 7.23 9.21 -4.91
CA SER A 288 6.93 8.10 -4.01
C SER A 288 5.99 7.07 -4.62
N ALA A 289 5.03 7.48 -5.44
CA ALA A 289 4.19 6.55 -6.19
C ALA A 289 5.03 5.68 -7.13
N LEU A 290 5.86 6.30 -7.97
CA LEU A 290 6.70 5.61 -8.95
C LEU A 290 7.77 4.73 -8.29
N PHE A 291 8.46 5.27 -7.30
CA PHE A 291 9.48 4.50 -6.58
C PHE A 291 8.86 3.40 -5.71
N GLY A 292 7.69 3.64 -5.12
CA GLY A 292 6.95 2.63 -4.36
C GLY A 292 6.52 1.44 -5.22
N ALA A 293 6.09 1.70 -6.45
CA ALA A 293 5.81 0.66 -7.43
C ALA A 293 7.06 -0.19 -7.71
N ALA A 294 8.17 0.45 -8.08
CA ALA A 294 9.44 -0.25 -8.37
C ALA A 294 9.97 -1.00 -7.15
N PHE A 295 9.92 -0.39 -5.97
CA PHE A 295 10.38 -0.99 -4.72
C PHE A 295 9.62 -2.26 -4.36
N LEU A 296 8.30 -2.23 -4.44
CA LEU A 296 7.50 -3.40 -4.06
C LEU A 296 7.61 -4.53 -5.10
N ILE A 297 7.70 -4.20 -6.39
CA ILE A 297 8.03 -5.19 -7.43
C ILE A 297 9.39 -5.83 -7.16
N GLY A 298 10.40 -5.05 -6.79
CA GLY A 298 11.72 -5.55 -6.44
C GLY A 298 11.69 -6.46 -5.21
N CYS A 299 10.95 -6.09 -4.16
CA CYS A 299 10.75 -6.93 -2.98
C CYS A 299 10.04 -8.24 -3.33
N ASP A 300 9.03 -8.20 -4.20
CA ASP A 300 8.32 -9.39 -4.67
C ASP A 300 9.22 -10.30 -5.52
N ALA A 301 10.05 -9.73 -6.38
CA ALA A 301 11.04 -10.51 -7.15
C ALA A 301 12.04 -11.22 -6.21
N LEU A 302 12.51 -10.54 -5.16
CA LEU A 302 13.34 -11.16 -4.13
C LEU A 302 12.58 -12.26 -3.38
N ALA A 303 11.32 -12.02 -2.99
CA ALA A 303 10.48 -12.99 -2.28
C ALA A 303 10.32 -14.31 -3.06
N ARG A 304 10.26 -14.24 -4.39
CA ARG A 304 10.13 -15.40 -5.29
C ARG A 304 11.44 -16.13 -5.59
N THR A 305 12.59 -15.56 -5.26
CA THR A 305 13.89 -16.10 -5.71
C THR A 305 14.80 -16.53 -4.57
N VAL A 306 14.76 -15.82 -3.43
CA VAL A 306 15.73 -16.04 -2.32
C VAL A 306 15.69 -17.44 -1.73
N MET A 307 14.50 -18.06 -1.64
CA MET A 307 14.34 -19.41 -1.08
C MET A 307 13.73 -20.40 -2.09
N SER A 308 13.94 -20.16 -3.39
CA SER A 308 13.43 -21.05 -4.44
C SER A 308 13.73 -22.53 -4.13
N PRO A 309 12.72 -23.45 -4.29
CA PRO A 309 11.41 -23.26 -4.92
C PRO A 309 10.31 -22.68 -4.02
N LEU A 310 10.58 -22.45 -2.74
CA LEU A 310 9.62 -21.83 -1.82
C LEU A 310 9.53 -20.32 -2.07
N GLU A 311 8.31 -19.79 -2.14
CA GLU A 311 8.07 -18.37 -2.26
C GLU A 311 7.72 -17.77 -0.90
N LEU A 312 8.46 -16.72 -0.51
CA LEU A 312 8.17 -15.97 0.71
C LEU A 312 7.05 -14.94 0.45
N PRO A 313 6.20 -14.65 1.44
CA PRO A 313 5.31 -13.51 1.37
C PRO A 313 6.11 -12.19 1.25
N VAL A 314 5.66 -11.28 0.39
CA VAL A 314 6.38 -10.02 0.11
C VAL A 314 6.53 -9.14 1.35
N GLY A 315 5.56 -9.17 2.26
CA GLY A 315 5.61 -8.41 3.50
C GLY A 315 6.74 -8.85 4.44
N VAL A 316 7.17 -10.11 4.37
CA VAL A 316 8.36 -10.58 5.10
C VAL A 316 9.62 -9.89 4.57
N ILE A 317 9.77 -9.81 3.25
CA ILE A 317 10.92 -9.14 2.62
C ILE A 317 10.93 -7.64 2.96
N THR A 318 9.77 -6.97 2.84
CA THR A 318 9.68 -5.55 3.20
C THR A 318 9.98 -5.30 4.68
N ALA A 319 9.59 -6.21 5.58
CA ALA A 319 9.89 -6.12 7.00
C ALA A 319 11.38 -6.38 7.31
N LEU A 320 12.00 -7.35 6.66
CA LEU A 320 13.43 -7.65 6.79
C LEU A 320 14.32 -6.51 6.28
N ILE A 321 13.89 -5.78 5.25
CA ILE A 321 14.59 -4.58 4.79
C ILE A 321 14.27 -3.39 5.70
N GLY A 322 12.99 -3.23 6.06
CA GLY A 322 12.47 -2.05 6.74
C GLY A 322 12.89 -1.93 8.19
N GLY A 323 12.86 -3.02 8.93
CA GLY A 323 13.22 -3.03 10.34
C GLY A 323 14.66 -2.56 10.59
N PRO A 324 15.68 -3.21 10.00
CA PRO A 324 17.07 -2.80 10.14
C PRO A 324 17.35 -1.37 9.61
N PHE A 325 16.76 -1.01 8.46
CA PHE A 325 16.87 0.34 7.91
C PHE A 325 16.38 1.40 8.91
N PHE A 326 15.26 1.12 9.57
CA PHE A 326 14.67 2.05 10.52
C PHE A 326 15.47 2.16 11.82
N LEU A 327 15.96 1.03 12.34
CA LEU A 327 16.85 1.00 13.50
C LEU A 327 18.14 1.78 13.23
N TRP A 328 18.74 1.58 12.06
CA TRP A 328 19.91 2.35 11.64
C TRP A 328 19.65 3.86 11.57
N LEU A 329 18.47 4.26 11.05
CA LEU A 329 18.08 5.66 10.97
C LEU A 329 17.91 6.30 12.36
N LEU A 330 17.37 5.56 13.33
CA LEU A 330 17.24 6.04 14.72
C LEU A 330 18.61 6.29 15.36
N VAL A 331 19.54 5.36 15.20
CA VAL A 331 20.91 5.50 15.76
C VAL A 331 21.67 6.68 15.15
N ARG A 332 21.45 7.00 13.88
CA ARG A 332 22.11 8.14 13.23
C ARG A 332 21.56 9.51 13.61
N ARG A 333 20.36 9.60 14.16
CA ARG A 333 19.71 10.85 14.56
C ARG A 333 19.92 11.19 16.04
N THR A 334 20.42 10.26 16.82
CA THR A 334 20.96 10.47 18.19
C THR A 334 22.44 10.78 18.13
#